data_2ae3562a3cbc8231ffc7c3d945255ab2
#
_entry.id   2ae3562a3cbc8231ffc7c3d945255ab2
#
_cell.length_a   1.000
_cell.length_b   1.000
_cell.length_c   1.000
_cell.angle_alpha   90.00
_cell.angle_beta   90.00
_cell.angle_gamma   90.00
#
_symmetry.space_group_name_H-M   'P 1'
#
loop_
_entity.id
_entity.type
_entity.pdbx_description
1 polymer ?
#
loop_
_entity_poly.entity_id
_entity_poly.type
_entity_poly.pdbx_seq_one_letter_code
_entity_poly.pdbx_strand_id
1 'polypeptide(L)'
;MSRIFISHIVPRDRIINYNISIAACNFSYNLIEGSLFDYTYSILPSFVSGHVDHFEGLVYSRLRHYGPLRKIAPLFENITLFQKISKNDSVWYYNCTILNAFLIVLLHLFKPSVKQNIILLDYTPCDKMIDRFFLWLSNHMHGMIKLADSPLFTVKNSVCLPGVVPDDGKEYPKVQNMKKEFLISGALGDNISMLSMLLDAFTQMPDLTLHITGKAPDAKKVEEYASKYKNIIYHGMVEYEEYLRILHTTPFLLSTRDPRYPENQCNFPSKVIEALLHNRIIISTIHYPQLDGIRYFEVGSDMESFKEDIQRISSLEAPEIMFYANNSSEVKARFNVTIWNECMIKIENNHD
;
A
#
# COMPACT_ATOMS: atom_id res chain seq x y z
N MET A 1 -7.76 7.18 27.92
CA MET A 1 -7.84 7.42 26.48
C MET A 1 -7.36 6.15 25.82
N SER A 2 -8.26 5.44 25.15
CA SER A 2 -7.91 4.24 24.40
C SER A 2 -7.72 4.59 22.94
N ARG A 3 -6.77 3.93 22.26
CA ARG A 3 -6.54 4.06 20.85
C ARG A 3 -7.25 2.92 20.12
N ILE A 4 -8.18 3.25 19.24
CA ILE A 4 -9.06 2.31 18.54
C ILE A 4 -8.77 2.34 17.05
N PHE A 5 -8.54 1.18 16.43
CA PHE A 5 -8.37 1.05 14.99
C PHE A 5 -9.61 0.46 14.33
N ILE A 6 -10.06 1.08 13.27
CA ILE A 6 -11.23 0.64 12.48
C ILE A 6 -10.81 0.44 11.03
N SER A 7 -10.84 -0.81 10.59
CA SER A 7 -10.45 -1.24 9.26
C SER A 7 -11.57 -1.97 8.52
N HIS A 8 -11.27 -2.50 7.34
CA HIS A 8 -12.17 -3.33 6.51
C HIS A 8 -11.48 -4.62 6.06
N ILE A 9 -10.42 -5.02 6.74
CA ILE A 9 -9.64 -6.19 6.39
C ILE A 9 -10.34 -7.49 6.79
N VAL A 10 -9.97 -8.56 6.12
CA VAL A 10 -10.47 -9.92 6.36
C VAL A 10 -9.33 -10.79 6.90
N PRO A 11 -9.64 -11.95 7.52
CA PRO A 11 -8.61 -12.92 7.90
C PRO A 11 -7.67 -13.25 6.74
N ARG A 12 -6.37 -13.45 7.03
CA ARG A 12 -5.32 -13.66 6.02
C ARG A 12 -5.63 -14.82 5.07
N ASP A 13 -6.14 -15.93 5.60
CA ASP A 13 -6.56 -17.12 4.85
C ASP A 13 -7.73 -16.88 3.88
N ARG A 14 -8.41 -15.75 3.98
CA ARG A 14 -9.59 -15.40 3.18
C ARG A 14 -9.37 -14.26 2.18
N ILE A 15 -8.21 -13.60 2.20
CA ILE A 15 -7.93 -12.42 1.36
C ILE A 15 -8.13 -12.75 -0.13
N ILE A 16 -7.57 -13.85 -0.61
CA ILE A 16 -7.65 -14.28 -2.02
C ILE A 16 -9.10 -14.56 -2.42
N ASN A 17 -9.87 -15.20 -1.54
CA ASN A 17 -11.25 -15.60 -1.83
C ASN A 17 -12.19 -14.41 -2.03
N TYR A 18 -11.87 -13.24 -1.46
CA TYR A 18 -12.73 -12.07 -1.51
C TYR A 18 -12.23 -10.96 -2.43
N ASN A 19 -11.16 -11.17 -3.17
CA ASN A 19 -10.57 -10.17 -4.06
C ASN A 19 -10.31 -8.82 -3.36
N ILE A 20 -9.86 -8.89 -2.11
CA ILE A 20 -9.48 -7.73 -1.29
C ILE A 20 -7.99 -7.44 -1.52
N SER A 21 -7.59 -6.19 -1.39
CA SER A 21 -6.19 -5.79 -1.54
C SER A 21 -5.31 -6.49 -0.51
N ILE A 22 -4.43 -7.38 -0.97
CA ILE A 22 -3.45 -8.08 -0.13
C ILE A 22 -2.54 -7.06 0.55
N ALA A 23 -2.09 -6.04 -0.18
CA ALA A 23 -1.23 -4.98 0.35
C ALA A 23 -1.90 -4.22 1.51
N ALA A 24 -3.18 -3.88 1.35
CA ALA A 24 -3.97 -3.20 2.37
C ALA A 24 -4.13 -4.04 3.65
N CYS A 25 -4.40 -5.34 3.47
CA CYS A 25 -4.49 -6.26 4.61
C CYS A 25 -3.15 -6.41 5.33
N ASN A 26 -2.06 -6.66 4.60
CA ASN A 26 -0.73 -6.82 5.20
C ASN A 26 -0.29 -5.54 5.93
N PHE A 27 -0.54 -4.38 5.37
CA PHE A 27 -0.26 -3.12 6.02
C PHE A 27 -1.01 -2.99 7.35
N SER A 28 -2.32 -3.27 7.36
CA SER A 28 -3.13 -3.19 8.58
C SER A 28 -2.69 -4.23 9.62
N TYR A 29 -2.35 -5.44 9.20
CA TYR A 29 -1.82 -6.46 10.11
C TYR A 29 -0.49 -6.05 10.73
N ASN A 30 0.43 -5.45 9.97
CA ASN A 30 1.69 -4.95 10.50
C ASN A 30 1.46 -3.88 11.59
N LEU A 31 0.48 -3.01 11.42
CA LEU A 31 0.10 -2.03 12.46
C LEU A 31 -0.49 -2.70 13.71
N ILE A 32 -1.31 -3.73 13.54
CA ILE A 32 -1.97 -4.47 14.63
C ILE A 32 -0.94 -5.28 15.42
N GLU A 33 -0.09 -6.03 14.73
CA GLU A 33 1.00 -6.82 15.32
C GLU A 33 2.01 -5.95 16.06
N GLY A 34 2.18 -4.70 15.61
CA GLY A 34 2.97 -3.68 16.29
C GLY A 34 2.36 -3.17 17.60
N SER A 35 1.20 -3.69 18.03
CA SER A 35 0.52 -3.31 19.27
C SER A 35 0.27 -1.80 19.42
N LEU A 36 0.00 -1.12 18.29
CA LEU A 36 -0.24 0.33 18.26
C LEU A 36 -1.62 0.72 18.82
N PHE A 37 -2.53 -0.23 18.95
CA PHE A 37 -3.93 0.00 19.31
C PHE A 37 -4.36 -0.87 20.47
N ASP A 38 -5.18 -0.27 21.37
CA ASP A 38 -5.80 -1.00 22.49
C ASP A 38 -6.93 -1.90 22.00
N TYR A 39 -7.66 -1.44 20.97
CA TYR A 39 -8.77 -2.17 20.36
C TYR A 39 -8.72 -2.07 18.85
N THR A 40 -8.99 -3.18 18.19
CA THR A 40 -9.01 -3.27 16.72
C THR A 40 -10.32 -3.87 16.22
N TYR A 41 -10.98 -3.17 15.30
CA TYR A 41 -12.25 -3.60 14.72
C TYR A 41 -12.17 -3.62 13.21
N SER A 42 -12.84 -4.60 12.59
CA SER A 42 -13.02 -4.63 11.15
C SER A 42 -14.50 -4.63 10.78
N ILE A 43 -14.92 -3.61 10.03
CA ILE A 43 -16.25 -3.53 9.42
C ILE A 43 -16.15 -4.18 8.05
N LEU A 44 -16.72 -5.36 7.91
CA LEU A 44 -16.55 -6.14 6.70
C LEU A 44 -17.46 -5.67 5.56
N PRO A 45 -16.95 -5.65 4.33
CA PRO A 45 -17.78 -5.39 3.15
C PRO A 45 -18.93 -6.38 3.02
N SER A 46 -20.04 -5.93 2.46
CA SER A 46 -21.26 -6.74 2.32
C SER A 46 -21.12 -7.99 1.44
N PHE A 47 -20.08 -8.07 0.61
CA PHE A 47 -19.79 -9.23 -0.21
C PHE A 47 -19.05 -10.35 0.54
N VAL A 48 -18.48 -10.04 1.71
CA VAL A 48 -17.83 -11.05 2.56
C VAL A 48 -18.92 -11.91 3.22
N SER A 49 -18.88 -13.21 2.99
CA SER A 49 -19.80 -14.18 3.55
C SER A 49 -19.17 -14.99 4.68
N GLY A 50 -20.01 -15.57 5.53
CA GLY A 50 -19.59 -16.41 6.64
C GLY A 50 -19.43 -15.64 7.96
N HIS A 51 -19.26 -16.39 9.04
CA HIS A 51 -19.16 -15.87 10.39
C HIS A 51 -17.70 -15.81 10.84
N VAL A 52 -17.25 -14.63 11.26
CA VAL A 52 -15.94 -14.42 11.91
C VAL A 52 -16.17 -13.47 13.07
N ASP A 53 -16.03 -13.95 14.29
CA ASP A 53 -16.19 -13.12 15.47
C ASP A 53 -14.91 -12.43 15.90
N HIS A 54 -13.82 -13.20 15.90
CA HIS A 54 -12.51 -12.75 16.32
C HIS A 54 -11.43 -13.52 15.57
N PHE A 55 -10.43 -12.83 15.06
CA PHE A 55 -9.30 -13.44 14.38
C PHE A 55 -8.10 -12.49 14.38
N GLU A 56 -6.92 -12.98 14.72
CA GLU A 56 -5.64 -12.25 14.70
C GLU A 56 -5.72 -10.84 15.36
N GLY A 57 -6.31 -10.74 16.54
CA GLY A 57 -6.44 -9.48 17.29
C GLY A 57 -7.52 -8.52 16.77
N LEU A 58 -8.27 -8.89 15.75
CA LEU A 58 -9.38 -8.11 15.20
C LEU A 58 -10.72 -8.63 15.70
N VAL A 59 -11.59 -7.72 16.11
CA VAL A 59 -13.00 -8.00 16.40
C VAL A 59 -13.83 -7.73 15.15
N TYR A 60 -14.53 -8.72 14.67
CA TYR A 60 -15.47 -8.60 13.56
C TYR A 60 -16.90 -8.51 14.08
N SER A 61 -17.76 -7.85 13.33
CA SER A 61 -19.16 -7.76 13.70
C SER A 61 -19.88 -9.12 13.62
N ARG A 62 -20.78 -9.30 14.57
CA ARG A 62 -21.64 -10.48 14.65
C ARG A 62 -22.88 -10.42 13.78
N LEU A 63 -23.25 -9.22 13.32
CA LEU A 63 -24.48 -9.00 12.51
C LEU A 63 -24.29 -9.50 11.07
N ARG A 64 -23.87 -10.73 10.93
CA ARG A 64 -23.57 -11.28 9.64
C ARG A 64 -24.69 -12.14 9.15
N HIS A 65 -25.19 -11.88 8.15
CA HIS A 65 -24.72 -11.62 6.85
C HIS A 65 -25.30 -12.62 5.89
N TYR A 66 -26.52 -13.06 6.19
CA TYR A 66 -27.29 -13.92 5.33
C TYR A 66 -28.36 -13.08 4.60
N GLY A 67 -28.43 -13.24 3.28
CA GLY A 67 -29.43 -12.59 2.47
C GLY A 67 -29.29 -11.05 2.35
N PRO A 68 -30.40 -10.32 2.14
CA PRO A 68 -30.38 -8.89 1.86
C PRO A 68 -29.90 -8.03 3.04
N LEU A 69 -30.03 -8.53 4.29
CA LEU A 69 -29.61 -7.82 5.51
C LEU A 69 -28.10 -7.52 5.54
N ARG A 70 -27.28 -8.28 4.82
CA ARG A 70 -25.84 -8.02 4.74
C ARG A 70 -25.49 -6.63 4.17
N LYS A 71 -26.39 -6.02 3.37
CA LYS A 71 -26.15 -4.69 2.80
C LYS A 71 -26.30 -3.57 3.83
N ILE A 72 -27.10 -3.79 4.87
CA ILE A 72 -27.34 -2.81 5.95
C ILE A 72 -26.54 -3.13 7.22
N ALA A 73 -25.91 -4.29 7.28
CA ALA A 73 -25.12 -4.70 8.44
C ALA A 73 -24.04 -3.66 8.83
N PRO A 74 -23.26 -3.07 7.91
CA PRO A 74 -22.29 -2.03 8.27
C PRO A 74 -22.91 -0.84 9.02
N LEU A 75 -24.17 -0.50 8.74
CA LEU A 75 -24.87 0.57 9.47
C LEU A 75 -25.08 0.23 10.95
N PHE A 76 -25.55 -0.99 11.24
CA PHE A 76 -25.72 -1.46 12.62
C PHE A 76 -24.38 -1.62 13.34
N GLU A 77 -23.35 -2.01 12.63
CA GLU A 77 -21.98 -2.09 13.17
C GLU A 77 -21.47 -0.72 13.59
N ASN A 78 -21.69 0.29 12.77
CA ASN A 78 -21.34 1.67 13.09
C ASN A 78 -22.06 2.16 14.35
N ILE A 79 -23.34 1.85 14.51
CA ILE A 79 -24.14 2.19 15.71
C ILE A 79 -23.55 1.48 16.94
N THR A 80 -23.22 0.20 16.83
CA THR A 80 -22.63 -0.58 17.91
C THR A 80 -21.26 -0.02 18.32
N LEU A 81 -20.40 0.32 17.36
CA LEU A 81 -19.10 0.95 17.61
C LEU A 81 -19.28 2.34 18.23
N PHE A 82 -20.24 3.14 17.74
CA PHE A 82 -20.55 4.44 18.33
C PHE A 82 -20.90 4.32 19.83
N GLN A 83 -21.66 3.29 20.22
CA GLN A 83 -21.99 3.06 21.64
C GLN A 83 -20.78 2.70 22.49
N LYS A 84 -19.82 1.92 21.94
CA LYS A 84 -18.62 1.45 22.63
C LYS A 84 -17.55 2.52 22.78
N ILE A 85 -17.40 3.41 21.81
CA ILE A 85 -16.37 4.45 21.81
C ILE A 85 -16.68 5.49 22.87
N SER A 86 -15.74 5.75 23.77
CA SER A 86 -15.86 6.75 24.84
C SER A 86 -15.45 8.13 24.34
N LYS A 87 -15.92 9.20 25.02
CA LYS A 87 -15.66 10.58 24.62
C LYS A 87 -14.18 10.98 24.61
N ASN A 88 -13.34 10.27 25.36
CA ASN A 88 -11.90 10.55 25.47
C ASN A 88 -11.05 9.60 24.62
N ASP A 89 -11.65 8.77 23.76
CA ASP A 89 -10.90 7.85 22.93
C ASP A 89 -10.33 8.53 21.69
N SER A 90 -9.28 7.93 21.13
CA SER A 90 -8.69 8.24 19.83
C SER A 90 -9.06 7.14 18.85
N VAL A 91 -9.71 7.51 17.77
CA VAL A 91 -10.15 6.56 16.73
C VAL A 91 -9.34 6.79 15.47
N TRP A 92 -8.73 5.73 14.97
CA TRP A 92 -7.95 5.70 13.74
C TRP A 92 -8.66 4.88 12.69
N TYR A 93 -8.99 5.49 11.57
CA TYR A 93 -9.65 4.82 10.46
C TYR A 93 -8.65 4.44 9.38
N TYR A 94 -8.79 3.22 8.88
CA TYR A 94 -8.16 2.81 7.64
C TYR A 94 -9.01 3.30 6.46
N ASN A 95 -8.62 4.39 5.84
CA ASN A 95 -9.38 5.12 4.83
C ASN A 95 -10.79 5.58 5.29
N CYS A 96 -11.35 6.56 4.58
CA CYS A 96 -12.76 6.92 4.69
C CYS A 96 -13.53 6.25 3.54
N THR A 97 -14.48 5.41 3.90
CA THR A 97 -15.26 4.61 2.95
C THR A 97 -16.73 4.59 3.36
N ILE A 98 -17.59 4.05 2.50
CA ILE A 98 -19.02 3.87 2.84
C ILE A 98 -19.22 2.99 4.09
N LEU A 99 -18.24 2.17 4.45
CA LEU A 99 -18.35 1.26 5.60
C LEU A 99 -18.24 1.98 6.94
N ASN A 100 -17.47 3.08 7.03
CA ASN A 100 -17.21 3.82 8.27
C ASN A 100 -17.68 5.28 8.25
N ALA A 101 -18.06 5.82 7.11
CA ALA A 101 -18.49 7.22 7.00
C ALA A 101 -19.64 7.58 7.94
N PHE A 102 -20.59 6.66 8.16
CA PHE A 102 -21.70 6.88 9.08
C PHE A 102 -21.22 7.00 10.53
N LEU A 103 -20.28 6.17 10.97
CA LEU A 103 -19.68 6.27 12.30
C LEU A 103 -18.91 7.58 12.47
N ILE A 104 -18.15 7.99 11.46
CA ILE A 104 -17.41 9.26 11.45
C ILE A 104 -18.37 10.44 11.70
N VAL A 105 -19.48 10.48 10.96
CA VAL A 105 -20.50 11.52 11.12
C VAL A 105 -21.16 11.47 12.51
N LEU A 106 -21.52 10.28 12.99
CA LEU A 106 -22.13 10.13 14.32
C LEU A 106 -21.19 10.62 15.44
N LEU A 107 -19.91 10.25 15.38
CA LEU A 107 -18.94 10.69 16.38
C LEU A 107 -18.73 12.22 16.30
N HIS A 108 -18.64 12.77 15.10
CA HIS A 108 -18.48 14.22 14.92
C HIS A 108 -19.65 15.02 15.51
N LEU A 109 -20.87 14.54 15.33
CA LEU A 109 -22.07 15.23 15.79
C LEU A 109 -22.36 15.03 17.29
N PHE A 110 -22.16 13.82 17.81
CA PHE A 110 -22.63 13.45 19.16
C PHE A 110 -21.50 13.22 20.18
N LYS A 111 -20.26 13.05 19.73
CA LYS A 111 -19.09 12.89 20.57
C LYS A 111 -17.89 13.71 20.04
N PRO A 112 -18.00 15.04 19.93
CA PRO A 112 -17.00 15.89 19.27
C PRO A 112 -15.64 15.90 19.99
N SER A 113 -15.55 15.42 21.23
CA SER A 113 -14.29 15.26 21.97
C SER A 113 -13.49 14.02 21.58
N VAL A 114 -14.07 13.09 20.81
CA VAL A 114 -13.35 11.94 20.27
C VAL A 114 -12.38 12.45 19.19
N LYS A 115 -11.10 12.12 19.33
CA LYS A 115 -10.09 12.44 18.33
C LYS A 115 -10.20 11.46 17.18
N GLN A 116 -10.77 11.90 16.08
CA GLN A 116 -10.93 11.09 14.88
C GLN A 116 -9.78 11.32 13.93
N ASN A 117 -8.99 10.28 13.68
CA ASN A 117 -7.80 10.33 12.84
C ASN A 117 -7.94 9.34 11.68
N ILE A 118 -7.20 9.57 10.60
CA ILE A 118 -7.24 8.72 9.41
C ILE A 118 -5.85 8.30 8.96
N ILE A 119 -5.73 7.05 8.57
CA ILE A 119 -4.60 6.53 7.78
C ILE A 119 -5.09 6.41 6.35
N LEU A 120 -4.59 7.28 5.48
CA LEU A 120 -5.00 7.33 4.08
C LEU A 120 -3.97 6.60 3.21
N LEU A 121 -4.35 5.40 2.76
CA LEU A 121 -3.48 4.51 2.00
C LEU A 121 -3.60 4.70 0.50
N ASP A 122 -4.81 4.57 -0.02
CA ASP A 122 -5.09 4.67 -1.44
C ASP A 122 -6.22 5.67 -1.66
N TYR A 123 -5.93 6.70 -2.42
CA TYR A 123 -6.92 7.64 -2.88
C TYR A 123 -6.84 7.78 -4.40
N THR A 124 -7.93 7.47 -5.08
CA THR A 124 -8.05 7.72 -6.51
C THR A 124 -8.93 8.93 -6.70
N PRO A 125 -8.38 10.06 -7.19
CA PRO A 125 -9.18 11.23 -7.51
C PRO A 125 -10.31 10.86 -8.48
N CYS A 126 -11.53 11.13 -8.09
CA CYS A 126 -12.72 10.80 -8.86
C CYS A 126 -13.74 11.93 -8.80
N ASP A 127 -14.46 12.15 -9.90
CA ASP A 127 -15.48 13.20 -9.98
C ASP A 127 -16.82 12.81 -9.37
N LYS A 128 -16.97 11.58 -8.88
CA LYS A 128 -18.21 11.13 -8.24
C LYS A 128 -18.45 11.91 -6.94
N MET A 129 -19.68 12.31 -6.72
CA MET A 129 -20.09 13.05 -5.52
C MET A 129 -19.74 12.31 -4.22
N ILE A 130 -19.85 10.99 -4.22
CA ILE A 130 -19.54 10.17 -3.04
C ILE A 130 -18.05 10.21 -2.69
N ASP A 131 -17.16 10.23 -3.68
CA ASP A 131 -15.72 10.28 -3.44
C ASP A 131 -15.29 11.66 -2.95
N ARG A 132 -15.93 12.72 -3.46
CA ARG A 132 -15.77 14.09 -2.93
C ARG A 132 -16.24 14.19 -1.48
N PHE A 133 -17.31 13.52 -1.12
CA PHE A 133 -17.80 13.47 0.25
C PHE A 133 -16.81 12.74 1.17
N PHE A 134 -16.24 11.62 0.75
CA PHE A 134 -15.22 10.92 1.53
C PHE A 134 -13.92 11.73 1.68
N LEU A 135 -13.51 12.43 0.64
CA LEU A 135 -12.38 13.36 0.72
C LEU A 135 -12.68 14.51 1.70
N TRP A 136 -13.87 15.07 1.62
CA TRP A 136 -14.31 16.12 2.54
C TRP A 136 -14.29 15.61 3.98
N LEU A 137 -14.86 14.45 4.28
CA LEU A 137 -14.78 13.82 5.61
C LEU A 137 -13.33 13.61 6.06
N SER A 138 -12.47 13.08 5.19
CA SER A 138 -11.06 12.85 5.49
C SER A 138 -10.33 14.15 5.85
N ASN A 139 -10.66 15.25 5.17
CA ASN A 139 -10.07 16.56 5.43
C ASN A 139 -10.63 17.27 6.68
N HIS A 140 -11.67 16.72 7.32
CA HIS A 140 -12.23 17.22 8.59
C HIS A 140 -11.84 16.32 9.79
N MET A 141 -10.87 15.44 9.63
CA MET A 141 -10.31 14.66 10.73
C MET A 141 -9.41 15.51 11.63
N HIS A 142 -9.28 15.09 12.88
CA HIS A 142 -8.35 15.71 13.83
C HIS A 142 -6.90 15.54 13.39
N GLY A 143 -6.57 14.37 12.80
CA GLY A 143 -5.24 14.11 12.27
C GLY A 143 -5.21 13.12 11.13
N MET A 144 -4.09 13.11 10.40
CA MET A 144 -3.92 12.25 9.22
C MET A 144 -2.49 11.69 9.14
N ILE A 145 -2.37 10.39 8.91
CA ILE A 145 -1.16 9.79 8.35
C ILE A 145 -1.43 9.46 6.89
N LYS A 146 -0.68 10.07 5.97
CA LYS A 146 -0.83 9.89 4.52
C LYS A 146 0.39 9.17 3.94
N LEU A 147 0.19 8.34 2.93
CA LEU A 147 1.30 7.62 2.28
C LEU A 147 2.03 8.47 1.25
N ALA A 148 1.32 9.42 0.64
CA ALA A 148 1.88 10.35 -0.31
C ALA A 148 1.42 11.77 0.02
N ASP A 149 2.27 12.74 -0.24
CA ASP A 149 1.90 14.14 -0.08
C ASP A 149 1.13 14.62 -1.32
N SER A 150 -0.09 15.10 -1.10
CA SER A 150 -0.94 15.63 -2.17
C SER A 150 -1.66 16.87 -1.70
N PRO A 151 -1.81 17.91 -2.54
CA PRO A 151 -2.55 19.11 -2.22
C PRO A 151 -4.05 18.86 -1.95
N LEU A 152 -4.55 17.68 -2.27
CA LEU A 152 -5.93 17.28 -1.97
C LEU A 152 -6.14 16.99 -0.47
N PHE A 153 -5.07 16.73 0.27
CA PHE A 153 -5.13 16.43 1.70
C PHE A 153 -4.77 17.69 2.51
N THR A 154 -5.78 18.33 3.06
CA THR A 154 -5.66 19.65 3.69
C THR A 154 -5.60 19.63 5.22
N VAL A 155 -5.59 18.44 5.85
CA VAL A 155 -5.44 18.29 7.30
C VAL A 155 -4.07 18.82 7.72
N LYS A 156 -4.05 19.89 8.53
CA LYS A 156 -2.80 20.51 9.00
C LYS A 156 -2.00 19.59 9.91
N ASN A 157 -2.70 18.89 10.83
CA ASN A 157 -2.11 17.92 11.75
C ASN A 157 -1.88 16.60 11.01
N SER A 158 -0.92 16.59 10.08
CA SER A 158 -0.66 15.41 9.24
C SER A 158 0.83 15.07 9.15
N VAL A 159 1.11 13.78 8.92
CA VAL A 159 2.45 13.24 8.71
C VAL A 159 2.42 12.34 7.47
N CYS A 160 3.50 12.34 6.69
CA CYS A 160 3.65 11.45 5.54
C CYS A 160 4.52 10.25 5.95
N LEU A 161 3.92 9.04 5.95
CA LEU A 161 4.60 7.76 6.20
C LEU A 161 4.18 6.74 5.14
N PRO A 162 5.06 6.41 4.17
CA PRO A 162 4.68 5.62 2.99
C PRO A 162 4.45 4.13 3.25
N GLY A 163 4.78 3.64 4.42
CA GLY A 163 4.59 2.24 4.77
C GLY A 163 4.94 1.95 6.22
N VAL A 164 4.64 0.75 6.67
CA VAL A 164 5.02 0.23 7.97
C VAL A 164 5.85 -1.03 7.80
N VAL A 165 6.98 -1.07 8.50
CA VAL A 165 7.90 -2.20 8.50
C VAL A 165 7.79 -2.93 9.83
N PRO A 166 7.59 -4.26 9.84
CA PRO A 166 7.55 -5.03 11.06
C PRO A 166 8.90 -4.99 11.77
N ASP A 167 8.88 -4.92 13.09
CA ASP A 167 10.06 -5.07 13.93
C ASP A 167 10.25 -6.55 14.29
N ASP A 168 10.58 -7.35 13.28
CA ASP A 168 10.69 -8.81 13.40
C ASP A 168 12.12 -9.32 13.63
N GLY A 169 13.08 -8.41 13.75
CA GLY A 169 14.50 -8.74 13.93
C GLY A 169 15.15 -9.48 12.75
N LYS A 170 14.41 -9.71 11.64
CA LYS A 170 14.93 -10.47 10.51
C LYS A 170 15.96 -9.69 9.71
N GLU A 171 16.99 -10.38 9.28
CA GLU A 171 17.90 -9.90 8.24
C GLU A 171 17.42 -10.37 6.87
N TYR A 172 17.44 -9.45 5.91
CA TYR A 172 16.99 -9.73 4.55
C TYR A 172 18.19 -9.96 3.61
N PRO A 173 18.07 -10.88 2.64
CA PRO A 173 19.16 -11.20 1.72
C PRO A 173 19.67 -9.97 0.98
N LYS A 174 20.98 -9.72 1.07
CA LYS A 174 21.65 -8.66 0.32
C LYS A 174 21.75 -9.04 -1.15
N VAL A 175 21.77 -8.03 -2.01
CA VAL A 175 22.14 -8.24 -3.42
C VAL A 175 23.62 -8.62 -3.48
N GLN A 176 23.91 -9.79 -4.04
CA GLN A 176 25.28 -10.31 -4.18
C GLN A 176 25.75 -10.32 -5.63
N ASN A 177 24.83 -10.61 -6.56
CA ASN A 177 25.11 -10.71 -7.99
C ASN A 177 24.30 -9.71 -8.78
N MET A 178 24.96 -8.93 -9.63
CA MET A 178 24.33 -7.98 -10.52
C MET A 178 23.91 -8.65 -11.82
N LYS A 179 22.86 -9.47 -11.73
CA LYS A 179 22.18 -9.97 -12.91
C LYS A 179 21.39 -8.84 -13.56
N LYS A 180 21.34 -8.83 -14.88
CA LYS A 180 20.53 -7.89 -15.67
C LYS A 180 19.06 -8.32 -15.69
N GLU A 181 18.50 -8.53 -14.51
CA GLU A 181 17.13 -9.03 -14.30
C GLU A 181 16.30 -8.00 -13.54
N PHE A 182 15.12 -7.71 -14.07
CA PHE A 182 14.21 -6.68 -13.62
C PHE A 182 12.86 -7.31 -13.26
N LEU A 183 12.26 -6.91 -12.15
CA LEU A 183 10.96 -7.40 -11.70
C LEU A 183 9.94 -6.26 -11.72
N ILE A 184 8.79 -6.49 -12.32
CA ILE A 184 7.58 -5.72 -12.09
C ILE A 184 6.54 -6.59 -11.39
N SER A 185 5.90 -6.09 -10.31
CA SER A 185 4.99 -6.91 -9.50
C SER A 185 3.76 -6.15 -9.01
N GLY A 186 2.66 -6.87 -8.81
CA GLY A 186 1.42 -6.36 -8.20
C GLY A 186 0.29 -6.17 -9.20
N ALA A 187 -0.41 -5.03 -9.14
CA ALA A 187 -1.40 -4.67 -10.12
C ALA A 187 -0.71 -4.15 -11.40
N LEU A 188 -1.02 -4.78 -12.53
CA LEU A 188 -0.32 -4.56 -13.79
C LEU A 188 -1.25 -3.90 -14.81
N GLY A 189 -1.45 -2.60 -14.66
CA GLY A 189 -2.21 -1.80 -15.62
C GLY A 189 -1.39 -0.64 -16.18
N ASP A 190 -1.69 -0.15 -17.36
CA ASP A 190 -0.90 0.92 -17.99
C ASP A 190 -0.88 2.21 -17.18
N ASN A 191 -1.97 2.52 -16.49
CA ASN A 191 -2.06 3.68 -15.61
C ASN A 191 -1.20 3.58 -14.33
N ILE A 192 -0.92 2.37 -13.85
CA ILE A 192 -0.24 2.14 -12.55
C ILE A 192 1.10 1.41 -12.67
N SER A 193 1.42 0.82 -13.81
CA SER A 193 2.68 0.09 -14.02
C SER A 193 3.29 0.28 -15.40
N MET A 194 2.64 1.05 -16.29
CA MET A 194 3.10 1.28 -17.66
C MET A 194 3.45 -0.03 -18.39
N LEU A 195 2.66 -1.08 -18.17
CA LEU A 195 2.96 -2.44 -18.59
C LEU A 195 3.21 -2.57 -20.10
N SER A 196 2.38 -1.92 -20.93
CA SER A 196 2.56 -1.96 -22.40
C SER A 196 3.89 -1.36 -22.80
N MET A 197 4.28 -0.22 -22.22
CA MET A 197 5.58 0.40 -22.48
C MET A 197 6.73 -0.52 -22.06
N LEU A 198 6.64 -1.17 -20.88
CA LEU A 198 7.66 -2.11 -20.42
C LEU A 198 7.83 -3.30 -21.37
N LEU A 199 6.72 -3.92 -21.77
CA LEU A 199 6.74 -5.03 -22.73
C LEU A 199 7.47 -4.62 -24.03
N ASP A 200 7.07 -3.49 -24.60
CA ASP A 200 7.65 -3.00 -25.86
C ASP A 200 9.14 -2.61 -25.68
N ALA A 201 9.52 -1.99 -24.56
CA ALA A 201 10.91 -1.64 -24.28
C ALA A 201 11.80 -2.87 -24.16
N PHE A 202 11.37 -3.89 -23.40
CA PHE A 202 12.19 -5.11 -23.22
C PHE A 202 12.29 -5.97 -24.49
N THR A 203 11.35 -5.88 -25.44
CA THR A 203 11.54 -6.52 -26.76
C THR A 203 12.75 -5.97 -27.51
N GLN A 204 13.13 -4.72 -27.24
CA GLN A 204 14.26 -4.03 -27.89
C GLN A 204 15.57 -4.16 -27.09
N MET A 205 15.53 -4.81 -25.91
CA MET A 205 16.68 -5.02 -25.03
C MET A 205 16.84 -6.53 -24.70
N PRO A 206 17.16 -7.38 -25.68
CA PRO A 206 17.14 -8.84 -25.53
C PRO A 206 18.15 -9.39 -24.51
N ASP A 207 19.17 -8.61 -24.16
CA ASP A 207 20.19 -8.96 -23.15
C ASP A 207 19.74 -8.68 -21.71
N LEU A 208 18.57 -8.06 -21.53
CA LEU A 208 17.97 -7.74 -20.23
C LEU A 208 16.72 -8.59 -20.03
N THR A 209 16.53 -9.16 -18.86
CA THR A 209 15.38 -10.02 -18.55
C THR A 209 14.34 -9.26 -17.72
N LEU A 210 13.08 -9.31 -18.15
CA LEU A 210 11.93 -8.79 -17.44
C LEU A 210 11.11 -9.93 -16.82
N HIS A 211 11.05 -9.97 -15.50
CA HIS A 211 10.15 -10.83 -14.74
C HIS A 211 8.85 -10.07 -14.44
N ILE A 212 7.72 -10.68 -14.69
CA ILE A 212 6.40 -10.09 -14.48
C ILE A 212 5.59 -11.00 -13.57
N THR A 213 5.12 -10.49 -12.42
CA THR A 213 4.23 -11.25 -11.53
C THR A 213 3.10 -10.35 -11.00
N GLY A 214 1.88 -10.89 -10.98
CA GLY A 214 0.71 -10.17 -10.49
C GLY A 214 -0.48 -10.24 -11.43
N LYS A 215 -1.48 -9.40 -11.13
CA LYS A 215 -2.76 -9.37 -11.87
C LYS A 215 -2.66 -8.41 -13.06
N ALA A 216 -2.51 -8.96 -14.26
CA ALA A 216 -2.60 -8.18 -15.50
C ALA A 216 -4.06 -8.05 -15.95
N PRO A 217 -4.53 -6.87 -16.37
CA PRO A 217 -5.86 -6.69 -16.97
C PRO A 217 -6.06 -7.54 -18.23
N ASP A 218 -5.00 -7.63 -19.06
CA ASP A 218 -4.92 -8.48 -20.24
C ASP A 218 -3.76 -9.46 -20.10
N ALA A 219 -4.00 -10.55 -19.38
CA ALA A 219 -3.01 -11.61 -19.17
C ALA A 219 -2.60 -12.27 -20.50
N LYS A 220 -3.52 -12.42 -21.46
CA LYS A 220 -3.23 -13.02 -22.76
C LYS A 220 -2.18 -12.24 -23.55
N LYS A 221 -2.28 -10.91 -23.54
CA LYS A 221 -1.26 -10.05 -24.16
C LYS A 221 0.12 -10.31 -23.55
N VAL A 222 0.21 -10.41 -22.22
CA VAL A 222 1.48 -10.66 -21.53
C VAL A 222 2.03 -12.06 -21.86
N GLU A 223 1.16 -13.08 -21.91
CA GLU A 223 1.51 -14.44 -22.35
C GLU A 223 2.02 -14.49 -23.79
N GLU A 224 1.41 -13.74 -24.69
CA GLU A 224 1.86 -13.61 -26.08
C GLU A 224 3.29 -13.04 -26.17
N TYR A 225 3.57 -11.96 -25.41
CA TYR A 225 4.94 -11.41 -25.35
C TYR A 225 5.93 -12.42 -24.76
N ALA A 226 5.58 -13.06 -23.65
CA ALA A 226 6.44 -14.06 -23.02
C ALA A 226 6.71 -15.28 -23.90
N SER A 227 5.75 -15.68 -24.73
CA SER A 227 5.92 -16.78 -25.70
C SER A 227 6.84 -16.41 -26.87
N LYS A 228 6.85 -15.14 -27.27
CA LYS A 228 7.60 -14.64 -28.42
C LYS A 228 9.03 -14.19 -28.06
N TYR A 229 9.20 -13.61 -26.86
CA TYR A 229 10.47 -13.02 -26.43
C TYR A 229 11.01 -13.74 -25.21
N LYS A 230 12.13 -14.45 -25.34
CA LYS A 230 12.73 -15.29 -24.28
C LYS A 230 13.16 -14.52 -23.03
N ASN A 231 13.40 -13.23 -23.16
CA ASN A 231 13.79 -12.34 -22.09
C ASN A 231 12.60 -11.70 -21.34
N ILE A 232 11.36 -12.06 -21.69
CA ILE A 232 10.15 -11.66 -20.97
C ILE A 232 9.55 -12.90 -20.32
N ILE A 233 9.51 -12.93 -19.00
CA ILE A 233 9.07 -14.10 -18.21
C ILE A 233 7.84 -13.70 -17.41
N TYR A 234 6.69 -14.28 -17.74
CA TYR A 234 5.44 -14.05 -17.02
C TYR A 234 5.16 -15.19 -16.06
N HIS A 235 5.15 -14.89 -14.77
CA HIS A 235 4.87 -15.84 -13.70
C HIS A 235 3.39 -15.92 -13.32
N GLY A 236 2.56 -14.97 -13.82
CA GLY A 236 1.16 -14.87 -13.41
C GLY A 236 1.02 -14.42 -11.95
N MET A 237 -0.10 -14.79 -11.33
CA MET A 237 -0.28 -14.62 -9.89
C MET A 237 0.36 -15.79 -9.17
N VAL A 238 1.33 -15.51 -8.30
CA VAL A 238 2.06 -16.50 -7.52
C VAL A 238 1.77 -16.34 -6.02
N GLU A 239 1.97 -17.41 -5.26
CA GLU A 239 1.93 -17.36 -3.81
C GLU A 239 3.05 -16.49 -3.25
N TYR A 240 2.87 -15.97 -2.01
CA TYR A 240 3.79 -14.99 -1.44
C TYR A 240 5.24 -15.52 -1.30
N GLU A 241 5.41 -16.78 -0.95
CA GLU A 241 6.73 -17.41 -0.83
C GLU A 241 7.45 -17.47 -2.19
N GLU A 242 6.74 -17.82 -3.25
CA GLU A 242 7.28 -17.84 -4.61
C GLU A 242 7.60 -16.41 -5.10
N TYR A 243 6.73 -15.43 -4.78
CA TYR A 243 7.03 -14.02 -5.04
C TYR A 243 8.34 -13.60 -4.36
N LEU A 244 8.54 -13.95 -3.08
CA LEU A 244 9.79 -13.62 -2.37
C LEU A 244 11.01 -14.30 -3.01
N ARG A 245 10.86 -15.54 -3.50
CA ARG A 245 11.93 -16.24 -4.21
C ARG A 245 12.33 -15.49 -5.48
N ILE A 246 11.35 -15.04 -6.27
CA ILE A 246 11.59 -14.22 -7.48
C ILE A 246 12.25 -12.90 -7.08
N LEU A 247 11.71 -12.20 -6.08
CA LEU A 247 12.23 -10.93 -5.59
C LEU A 247 13.70 -11.05 -5.15
N HIS A 248 14.07 -12.13 -4.44
CA HIS A 248 15.42 -12.32 -3.94
C HIS A 248 16.43 -12.66 -5.04
N THR A 249 15.98 -13.26 -6.13
CA THR A 249 16.86 -13.58 -7.27
C THR A 249 17.01 -12.43 -8.26
N THR A 250 16.11 -11.44 -8.21
CA THR A 250 16.08 -10.30 -9.14
C THR A 250 16.59 -9.03 -8.46
N PRO A 251 17.72 -8.44 -8.91
CA PRO A 251 18.30 -7.27 -8.25
C PRO A 251 17.42 -6.01 -8.31
N PHE A 252 16.75 -5.78 -9.44
CA PHE A 252 16.04 -4.55 -9.73
C PHE A 252 14.52 -4.74 -9.65
N LEU A 253 13.85 -3.86 -8.87
CA LEU A 253 12.40 -3.74 -8.91
C LEU A 253 12.01 -2.48 -9.69
N LEU A 254 11.15 -2.65 -10.69
CA LEU A 254 10.56 -1.55 -11.45
C LEU A 254 9.32 -1.02 -10.75
N SER A 255 9.31 0.27 -10.49
CA SER A 255 8.15 1.02 -9.99
C SER A 255 7.76 2.07 -11.03
N THR A 256 7.33 1.59 -12.20
CA THR A 256 6.96 2.42 -13.34
C THR A 256 5.54 2.90 -13.21
N ARG A 257 5.38 4.20 -13.04
CA ARG A 257 4.09 4.87 -12.92
C ARG A 257 4.04 6.03 -13.89
N ASP A 258 2.96 6.18 -14.60
CA ASP A 258 2.78 7.30 -15.50
C ASP A 258 2.45 8.57 -14.67
N PRO A 259 3.32 9.60 -14.66
CA PRO A 259 3.12 10.81 -13.86
C PRO A 259 1.92 11.65 -14.29
N ARG A 260 1.34 11.38 -15.46
CA ARG A 260 0.16 12.08 -15.97
C ARG A 260 -1.14 11.68 -15.25
N TYR A 261 -1.15 10.53 -14.59
CA TYR A 261 -2.32 10.06 -13.84
C TYR A 261 -2.32 10.61 -12.41
N PRO A 262 -3.35 11.37 -12.00
CA PRO A 262 -3.42 11.99 -10.68
C PRO A 262 -3.33 11.01 -9.51
N GLU A 263 -3.84 9.78 -9.67
CA GLU A 263 -3.73 8.74 -8.65
C GLU A 263 -2.28 8.37 -8.32
N ASN A 264 -1.36 8.49 -9.26
CA ASN A 264 0.06 8.22 -9.04
C ASN A 264 0.76 9.30 -8.19
N GLN A 265 0.14 10.47 -8.08
CA GLN A 265 0.61 11.56 -7.20
C GLN A 265 0.02 11.47 -5.78
N CYS A 266 -1.09 10.76 -5.60
CA CYS A 266 -1.78 10.63 -4.31
C CYS A 266 -1.43 9.35 -3.55
N ASN A 267 -0.80 8.38 -4.22
CA ASN A 267 -0.57 7.06 -3.69
C ASN A 267 0.91 6.69 -3.73
N PHE A 268 1.35 5.93 -2.73
CA PHE A 268 2.69 5.37 -2.69
C PHE A 268 2.63 3.84 -2.89
N PRO A 269 3.44 3.26 -3.79
CA PRO A 269 3.40 1.82 -4.03
C PRO A 269 4.07 1.04 -2.89
N SER A 270 3.29 0.26 -2.15
CA SER A 270 3.76 -0.56 -1.02
C SER A 270 4.91 -1.50 -1.39
N LYS A 271 4.95 -1.97 -2.66
CA LYS A 271 6.02 -2.82 -3.18
C LYS A 271 7.41 -2.18 -3.15
N VAL A 272 7.47 -0.85 -3.19
CA VAL A 272 8.75 -0.13 -3.08
C VAL A 272 9.35 -0.31 -1.68
N ILE A 273 8.56 -0.12 -0.61
CA ILE A 273 9.04 -0.34 0.76
C ILE A 273 9.43 -1.81 0.97
N GLU A 274 8.60 -2.75 0.49
CA GLU A 274 8.88 -4.18 0.59
C GLU A 274 10.21 -4.54 -0.12
N ALA A 275 10.41 -4.07 -1.35
CA ALA A 275 11.63 -4.37 -2.10
C ALA A 275 12.88 -3.71 -1.48
N LEU A 276 12.78 -2.48 -1.00
CA LEU A 276 13.87 -1.81 -0.26
C LEU A 276 14.19 -2.55 1.04
N LEU A 277 13.17 -3.03 1.77
CA LEU A 277 13.34 -3.84 2.97
C LEU A 277 14.09 -5.14 2.65
N HIS A 278 13.82 -5.74 1.50
CA HIS A 278 14.50 -6.92 0.96
C HIS A 278 15.81 -6.59 0.24
N ASN A 279 16.35 -5.37 0.44
CA ASN A 279 17.63 -4.92 -0.13
C ASN A 279 17.67 -4.79 -1.67
N ARG A 280 16.52 -4.77 -2.33
CA ARG A 280 16.46 -4.62 -3.81
C ARG A 280 16.68 -3.18 -4.22
N ILE A 281 17.09 -3.00 -5.47
CA ILE A 281 17.33 -1.70 -6.10
C ILE A 281 16.05 -1.27 -6.79
N ILE A 282 15.56 -0.09 -6.43
CA ILE A 282 14.36 0.47 -7.05
C ILE A 282 14.74 1.29 -8.27
N ILE A 283 13.95 1.12 -9.34
CA ILE A 283 13.98 1.98 -10.53
C ILE A 283 12.57 2.55 -10.69
N SER A 284 12.44 3.86 -10.63
CA SER A 284 11.14 4.55 -10.65
C SER A 284 11.05 5.58 -11.75
N THR A 285 9.88 5.69 -12.39
CA THR A 285 9.54 6.76 -13.35
C THR A 285 8.96 8.00 -12.69
N ILE A 286 8.77 7.98 -11.37
CA ILE A 286 8.34 9.15 -10.59
C ILE A 286 9.24 9.35 -9.38
N HIS A 287 9.39 10.60 -8.97
CA HIS A 287 10.08 10.95 -7.74
C HIS A 287 9.23 10.61 -6.52
N TYR A 288 9.86 10.07 -5.47
CA TYR A 288 9.24 9.77 -4.18
C TYR A 288 9.84 10.63 -3.07
N PRO A 289 9.27 11.79 -2.73
CA PRO A 289 9.78 12.65 -1.64
C PRO A 289 9.85 11.92 -0.28
N GLN A 290 8.99 10.91 -0.09
CA GLN A 290 8.97 10.08 1.11
C GLN A 290 10.24 9.24 1.30
N LEU A 291 10.97 9.02 0.22
CA LEU A 291 12.22 8.26 0.18
C LEU A 291 13.48 9.15 0.19
N ASP A 292 13.34 10.47 0.41
CA ASP A 292 14.50 11.36 0.49
C ASP A 292 15.56 10.80 1.45
N GLY A 293 16.82 10.66 0.95
CA GLY A 293 17.93 10.02 1.67
C GLY A 293 18.04 8.50 1.46
N ILE A 294 17.03 7.82 0.93
CA ILE A 294 17.12 6.43 0.44
C ILE A 294 17.45 6.47 -1.05
N ARG A 295 18.42 5.69 -1.47
CA ARG A 295 18.93 5.72 -2.84
C ARG A 295 18.14 4.80 -3.75
N TYR A 296 17.69 5.33 -4.86
CA TYR A 296 17.05 4.60 -5.96
C TYR A 296 17.32 5.31 -7.28
N PHE A 297 17.07 4.66 -8.40
CA PHE A 297 17.20 5.27 -9.72
C PHE A 297 15.88 5.91 -10.13
N GLU A 298 15.96 7.16 -10.58
CA GLU A 298 14.87 7.83 -11.30
C GLU A 298 15.16 7.76 -12.81
N VAL A 299 14.17 7.37 -13.59
CA VAL A 299 14.27 7.16 -15.04
C VAL A 299 13.15 7.87 -15.78
N GLY A 300 13.31 8.10 -17.05
CA GLY A 300 12.30 8.70 -17.90
C GLY A 300 11.01 7.88 -17.96
N SER A 301 9.88 8.55 -18.15
CA SER A 301 8.55 7.93 -18.22
C SER A 301 8.04 7.73 -19.65
N ASP A 302 8.80 8.14 -20.67
CA ASP A 302 8.56 7.81 -22.07
C ASP A 302 9.46 6.67 -22.53
N MET A 303 9.09 6.04 -23.66
CA MET A 303 9.76 4.83 -24.16
C MET A 303 11.26 5.03 -24.41
N GLU A 304 11.67 6.13 -25.03
CA GLU A 304 13.06 6.32 -25.46
C GLU A 304 13.94 6.65 -24.24
N SER A 305 13.53 7.61 -23.43
CA SER A 305 14.29 7.97 -22.20
C SER A 305 14.36 6.81 -21.22
N PHE A 306 13.28 6.03 -21.07
CA PHE A 306 13.29 4.82 -20.25
C PHE A 306 14.33 3.81 -20.72
N LYS A 307 14.36 3.49 -22.03
CA LYS A 307 15.34 2.54 -22.59
C LYS A 307 16.78 3.02 -22.41
N GLU A 308 17.06 4.28 -22.70
CA GLU A 308 18.38 4.88 -22.54
C GLU A 308 18.85 4.77 -21.08
N ASP A 309 17.96 5.11 -20.12
CA ASP A 309 18.27 5.01 -18.70
C ASP A 309 18.49 3.56 -18.24
N ILE A 310 17.65 2.61 -18.65
CA ILE A 310 17.81 1.19 -18.30
C ILE A 310 19.12 0.63 -18.87
N GLN A 311 19.49 0.98 -20.11
CA GLN A 311 20.75 0.56 -20.71
C GLN A 311 21.94 1.18 -19.97
N ARG A 312 21.87 2.47 -19.61
CA ARG A 312 22.88 3.16 -18.81
C ARG A 312 23.05 2.48 -17.44
N ILE A 313 21.96 2.24 -16.70
CA ILE A 313 21.97 1.55 -15.40
C ILE A 313 22.58 0.14 -15.54
N SER A 314 22.21 -0.59 -16.59
CA SER A 314 22.71 -1.96 -16.85
C SER A 314 24.18 -2.01 -17.24
N SER A 315 24.78 -0.88 -17.62
CA SER A 315 26.20 -0.74 -17.97
C SER A 315 27.07 -0.22 -16.82
N LEU A 316 26.48 0.18 -15.69
CA LEU A 316 27.22 0.63 -14.52
C LEU A 316 28.06 -0.50 -13.92
N GLU A 317 29.22 -0.15 -13.37
CA GLU A 317 30.07 -1.08 -12.62
C GLU A 317 29.41 -1.53 -11.31
N ALA A 318 29.72 -2.74 -10.87
CA ALA A 318 29.11 -3.32 -9.68
C ALA A 318 29.17 -2.41 -8.42
N PRO A 319 30.30 -1.70 -8.11
CA PRO A 319 30.34 -0.78 -6.97
C PRO A 319 29.32 0.38 -7.07
N GLU A 320 29.12 0.93 -8.27
CA GLU A 320 28.18 2.02 -8.50
C GLU A 320 26.74 1.57 -8.29
N ILE A 321 26.38 0.40 -8.82
CA ILE A 321 25.06 -0.18 -8.65
C ILE A 321 24.81 -0.54 -7.18
N MET A 322 25.81 -1.13 -6.49
CA MET A 322 25.71 -1.53 -5.08
C MET A 322 25.50 -0.34 -4.15
N PHE A 323 25.83 0.88 -4.57
CA PHE A 323 25.53 2.10 -3.84
C PHE A 323 24.00 2.32 -3.68
N TYR A 324 23.19 1.80 -4.59
CA TYR A 324 21.72 1.89 -4.57
C TYR A 324 21.04 0.67 -3.93
N ALA A 325 21.81 -0.35 -3.59
CA ALA A 325 21.30 -1.56 -2.95
C ALA A 325 21.41 -1.48 -1.42
N ASN A 326 20.85 -2.49 -0.76
CA ASN A 326 21.08 -2.76 0.67
C ASN A 326 20.57 -1.65 1.61
N ASN A 327 19.40 -1.08 1.30
CA ASN A 327 18.76 -0.02 2.08
C ASN A 327 17.90 -0.52 3.27
N SER A 328 17.90 -1.82 3.57
CA SER A 328 17.01 -2.43 4.58
C SER A 328 17.13 -1.79 5.96
N SER A 329 18.35 -1.46 6.42
CA SER A 329 18.58 -0.80 7.70
C SER A 329 17.96 0.59 7.76
N GLU A 330 18.11 1.37 6.69
CA GLU A 330 17.53 2.72 6.60
C GLU A 330 16.00 2.67 6.56
N VAL A 331 15.44 1.74 5.79
CA VAL A 331 13.99 1.52 5.72
C VAL A 331 13.43 1.11 7.09
N LYS A 332 14.09 0.20 7.80
CA LYS A 332 13.71 -0.19 9.16
C LYS A 332 13.78 0.99 10.13
N ALA A 333 14.84 1.79 10.07
CA ALA A 333 14.99 2.95 10.95
C ALA A 333 13.88 3.99 10.75
N ARG A 334 13.40 4.18 9.51
CA ARG A 334 12.46 5.26 9.17
C ARG A 334 10.98 4.86 9.22
N PHE A 335 10.66 3.58 9.02
CA PHE A 335 9.27 3.14 8.83
C PHE A 335 8.84 2.04 9.80
N ASN A 336 9.61 1.83 10.89
CA ASN A 336 9.25 0.85 11.92
C ASN A 336 8.03 1.30 12.75
N VAL A 337 7.50 0.34 13.50
CA VAL A 337 6.33 0.53 14.37
C VAL A 337 6.55 1.62 15.43
N THR A 338 7.77 1.79 15.93
CA THR A 338 8.07 2.84 16.93
C THR A 338 7.86 4.22 16.36
N ILE A 339 8.36 4.50 15.14
CA ILE A 339 8.14 5.78 14.43
C ILE A 339 6.65 6.02 14.19
N TRP A 340 5.91 4.98 13.81
CA TRP A 340 4.45 5.07 13.67
C TRP A 340 3.78 5.49 14.98
N ASN A 341 4.17 4.88 16.10
CA ASN A 341 3.64 5.21 17.42
C ASN A 341 3.95 6.66 17.83
N GLU A 342 5.17 7.10 17.62
CA GLU A 342 5.59 8.50 17.88
C GLU A 342 4.78 9.50 17.06
N CYS A 343 4.56 9.22 15.77
CA CYS A 343 3.73 10.04 14.89
C CYS A 343 2.26 10.08 15.35
N MET A 344 1.70 8.93 15.73
CA MET A 344 0.34 8.87 16.28
C MET A 344 0.20 9.66 17.57
N ILE A 345 1.14 9.52 18.50
CA ILE A 345 1.16 10.30 19.76
C ILE A 345 1.24 11.79 19.48
N LYS A 346 2.11 12.20 18.56
CA LYS A 346 2.23 13.60 18.16
C LYS A 346 0.92 14.15 17.60
N ILE A 347 0.26 13.41 16.70
CA ILE A 347 -1.03 13.79 16.12
C ILE A 347 -2.11 13.87 17.21
N GLU A 348 -2.18 12.90 18.10
CA GLU A 348 -3.17 12.85 19.17
C GLU A 348 -3.00 13.98 20.20
N ASN A 349 -1.78 14.46 20.41
CA ASN A 349 -1.46 15.49 21.40
C ASN A 349 -1.47 16.93 20.81
N ASN A 350 -1.50 17.09 19.51
CA ASN A 350 -1.69 18.40 18.91
C ASN A 350 -3.10 18.92 19.22
N HIS A 351 -3.14 20.03 19.94
CA HIS A 351 -4.35 20.80 20.18
C HIS A 351 -4.25 22.03 19.27
N ASP A 352 -4.90 21.96 18.10
CA ASP A 352 -5.14 23.16 17.28
C ASP A 352 -6.28 24.01 17.84
#